data_d80c332ce11490e2f4273dc1b0deef3a
#
_entry.id   d80c332ce11490e2f4273dc1b0deef3a
#
_cell.length_a   1.000
_cell.length_b   1.000
_cell.length_c   1.000
_cell.angle_alpha   90.00
_cell.angle_beta   90.00
_cell.angle_gamma   90.00
#
_symmetry.space_group_name_H-M   'P 1'
#
loop_
_entity.id
_entity.type
_entity.pdbx_description
1 polymer ?
#
loop_
_entity_poly.entity_id
_entity_poly.type
_entity_poly.pdbx_seq_one_letter_code
_entity_poly.pdbx_strand_id
1 'polypeptide(L)'
;MFQRVIRGSYLMLLLMTAPLTIAQEFSADVVNLKSDNAGLKKLYATKDKVRFEVENGDARMGPSAVILDETQNKYVVIMSARRMYMDAPSMMARPLIDKYWRVEDVNDACPAWKKMADQSNHAENWGSYTKIGSDTVNGRSTVKYEGVSKKGDKAHIWVDTKLHCVIKTDQATGGGIELRNIQEGPQPASLFEIPSGYTKFDMGAMMQRQ
;
A
#
# COMPACT_ATOMS: atom_id res chain seq x y z
N MET A 1 -74.03 -18.08 15.10
CA MET A 1 -72.75 -18.56 15.61
C MET A 1 -71.70 -18.29 14.53
N PHE A 2 -71.08 -17.13 14.58
CA PHE A 2 -70.13 -16.66 13.53
C PHE A 2 -68.71 -16.83 14.05
N GLN A 3 -67.95 -17.74 13.42
CA GLN A 3 -66.50 -17.87 13.66
C GLN A 3 -65.74 -16.87 12.78
N ARG A 4 -65.06 -15.92 13.44
CA ARG A 4 -64.08 -15.00 12.80
C ARG A 4 -62.73 -15.74 12.67
N VAL A 5 -62.31 -15.96 11.45
CA VAL A 5 -60.96 -16.44 11.15
C VAL A 5 -60.05 -15.22 11.06
N ILE A 6 -59.13 -15.08 12.04
CA ILE A 6 -58.08 -14.08 12.02
C ILE A 6 -56.93 -14.61 11.17
N ARG A 7 -56.71 -14.04 9.95
CA ARG A 7 -55.53 -14.29 9.12
C ARG A 7 -54.41 -13.40 9.63
N GLY A 8 -53.50 -13.98 10.37
CA GLY A 8 -52.23 -13.32 10.71
C GLY A 8 -51.28 -13.29 9.53
N SER A 9 -51.05 -12.11 8.94
CA SER A 9 -49.97 -11.89 7.98
C SER A 9 -48.66 -11.79 8.69
N TYR A 10 -47.85 -12.83 8.60
CA TYR A 10 -46.43 -12.74 9.02
C TYR A 10 -45.63 -12.02 7.95
N LEU A 11 -45.29 -10.77 8.23
CA LEU A 11 -44.34 -10.00 7.42
C LEU A 11 -42.93 -10.50 7.75
N MET A 12 -42.40 -11.39 6.91
CA MET A 12 -41.05 -11.92 7.03
C MET A 12 -40.07 -10.84 6.57
N LEU A 13 -39.47 -10.13 7.54
CA LEU A 13 -38.42 -9.15 7.28
C LEU A 13 -37.13 -9.87 6.86
N LEU A 14 -36.90 -10.00 5.55
CA LEU A 14 -35.61 -10.47 5.02
C LEU A 14 -34.55 -9.42 5.31
N LEU A 15 -33.79 -9.61 6.38
CA LEU A 15 -32.52 -8.93 6.58
C LEU A 15 -31.53 -9.41 5.49
N MET A 16 -31.41 -8.62 4.42
CA MET A 16 -30.32 -8.77 3.47
C MET A 16 -29.02 -8.39 4.20
N THR A 17 -28.30 -9.38 4.71
CA THR A 17 -26.92 -9.23 5.10
C THR A 17 -26.12 -9.07 3.81
N ALA A 18 -25.91 -7.83 3.36
CA ALA A 18 -24.91 -7.55 2.34
C ALA A 18 -23.57 -8.11 2.85
N PRO A 19 -22.84 -8.88 2.03
CA PRO A 19 -21.48 -9.27 2.41
C PRO A 19 -20.73 -7.95 2.67
N LEU A 20 -20.20 -7.79 3.86
CA LEU A 20 -19.20 -6.77 4.17
C LEU A 20 -17.98 -7.11 3.31
N THR A 21 -17.97 -6.63 2.06
CA THR A 21 -16.73 -6.56 1.30
C THR A 21 -15.82 -5.67 2.14
N ILE A 22 -14.83 -6.26 2.75
CA ILE A 22 -13.81 -5.54 3.50
C ILE A 22 -13.16 -4.62 2.48
N ALA A 23 -13.62 -3.38 2.43
CA ALA A 23 -13.01 -2.35 1.63
C ALA A 23 -11.62 -2.14 2.24
N GLN A 24 -10.60 -2.68 1.59
CA GLN A 24 -9.20 -2.52 2.00
C GLN A 24 -8.72 -1.10 1.66
N GLU A 25 -9.58 -0.12 1.90
CA GLU A 25 -9.29 1.28 1.66
C GLU A 25 -8.89 1.94 2.97
N PHE A 26 -7.80 2.67 2.94
CA PHE A 26 -7.31 3.37 4.13
C PHE A 26 -6.31 4.46 3.76
N SER A 27 -6.05 5.34 4.72
CA SER A 27 -4.89 6.23 4.72
C SER A 27 -4.01 5.95 5.93
N ALA A 28 -2.72 6.28 5.82
CA ALA A 28 -1.75 6.12 6.91
C ALA A 28 -0.61 7.13 6.79
N ASP A 29 -0.01 7.48 7.91
CA ASP A 29 1.27 8.15 7.93
C ASP A 29 2.38 7.11 7.74
N VAL A 30 3.40 7.44 6.94
CA VAL A 30 4.55 6.57 6.69
C VAL A 30 5.74 7.08 7.51
N VAL A 31 6.22 6.26 8.43
CA VAL A 31 7.37 6.56 9.28
C VAL A 31 8.55 5.69 8.85
N ASN A 32 9.67 6.31 8.53
CA ASN A 32 10.91 5.60 8.29
C ASN A 32 11.63 5.35 9.61
N LEU A 33 12.03 4.11 9.87
CA LEU A 33 12.63 3.70 11.17
C LEU A 33 14.10 4.10 11.31
N LYS A 34 14.78 4.46 10.22
CA LYS A 34 16.21 4.83 10.23
C LYS A 34 16.45 6.34 10.15
N SER A 35 15.53 7.09 9.58
CA SER A 35 15.72 8.52 9.32
C SER A 35 14.37 9.22 9.21
N ASP A 36 14.22 10.31 9.96
CA ASP A 36 13.02 11.16 9.88
C ASP A 36 12.89 11.89 8.52
N ASN A 37 13.97 11.87 7.70
CA ASN A 37 14.05 12.59 6.42
C ASN A 37 13.80 11.72 5.18
N ALA A 38 13.18 10.57 5.30
CA ALA A 38 13.03 9.62 4.18
C ALA A 38 12.01 10.03 3.12
N GLY A 39 11.47 11.22 3.18
CA GLY A 39 10.62 11.79 2.13
C GLY A 39 9.20 11.24 2.07
N LEU A 40 8.95 9.98 2.32
CA LEU A 40 7.61 9.42 2.36
C LEU A 40 6.89 9.88 3.62
N LYS A 41 5.72 10.49 3.48
CA LYS A 41 4.94 11.02 4.60
C LYS A 41 3.57 10.37 4.73
N LYS A 42 2.89 10.13 3.62
CA LYS A 42 1.52 9.65 3.65
C LYS A 42 1.27 8.61 2.57
N LEU A 43 0.40 7.67 2.89
CA LEU A 43 -0.08 6.64 2.00
C LEU A 43 -1.60 6.69 1.98
N TYR A 44 -2.18 6.59 0.80
CA TYR A 44 -3.60 6.35 0.58
C TYR A 44 -3.74 5.11 -0.28
N ALA A 45 -4.60 4.21 0.11
CA ALA A 45 -4.82 2.95 -0.60
C ALA A 45 -6.30 2.74 -0.88
N THR A 46 -6.62 2.34 -2.10
CA THR A 46 -7.90 1.75 -2.49
C THR A 46 -7.70 0.30 -2.87
N LYS A 47 -8.73 -0.36 -3.37
CA LYS A 47 -8.62 -1.73 -3.88
C LYS A 47 -7.54 -1.86 -4.97
N ASP A 48 -7.48 -0.89 -5.87
CA ASP A 48 -6.72 -0.99 -7.12
C ASP A 48 -5.64 0.09 -7.27
N LYS A 49 -5.60 1.08 -6.39
CA LYS A 49 -4.68 2.21 -6.49
C LYS A 49 -4.01 2.52 -5.15
N VAL A 50 -2.77 2.95 -5.25
CA VAL A 50 -2.00 3.43 -4.11
C VAL A 50 -1.41 4.79 -4.46
N ARG A 51 -1.53 5.74 -3.55
CA ARG A 51 -0.86 7.04 -3.63
C ARG A 51 0.11 7.20 -2.47
N PHE A 52 1.34 7.53 -2.78
CA PHE A 52 2.33 7.99 -1.82
C PHE A 52 2.52 9.49 -1.93
N GLU A 53 2.55 10.19 -0.81
CA GLU A 53 2.99 11.57 -0.74
C GLU A 53 4.44 11.62 -0.25
N VAL A 54 5.25 12.39 -0.97
CA VAL A 54 6.67 12.56 -0.71
C VAL A 54 6.91 14.02 -0.38
N GLU A 55 7.32 14.27 0.86
CA GLU A 55 7.81 15.58 1.32
C GLU A 55 9.35 15.53 1.23
N ASN A 56 10.03 16.56 0.89
CA ASN A 56 11.49 16.58 0.75
C ASN A 56 12.07 15.65 -0.36
N GLY A 57 11.34 15.49 -1.46
CA GLY A 57 11.95 15.00 -2.71
C GLY A 57 13.14 15.89 -3.12
N ASP A 58 13.78 15.57 -4.25
CA ASP A 58 14.82 16.46 -4.82
C ASP A 58 14.34 17.92 -4.71
N ALA A 59 15.17 18.79 -4.13
CA ALA A 59 14.84 20.21 -3.93
C ALA A 59 14.40 20.90 -5.23
N ARG A 60 14.75 20.33 -6.39
CA ARG A 60 14.31 20.77 -7.72
C ARG A 60 12.89 20.35 -8.06
N MET A 61 12.39 19.28 -7.47
CA MET A 61 11.03 18.76 -7.75
C MET A 61 10.00 19.22 -6.72
N GLY A 62 10.45 19.57 -5.49
CA GLY A 62 9.56 19.94 -4.41
C GLY A 62 8.69 18.78 -3.92
N PRO A 63 7.64 19.06 -3.15
CA PRO A 63 6.67 18.06 -2.73
C PRO A 63 6.06 17.36 -3.94
N SER A 64 5.99 16.06 -3.89
CA SER A 64 5.51 15.23 -4.99
C SER A 64 4.58 14.13 -4.49
N ALA A 65 3.84 13.53 -5.40
CA ALA A 65 3.10 12.33 -5.11
C ALA A 65 3.34 11.29 -6.21
N VAL A 66 3.28 10.02 -5.83
CA VAL A 66 3.35 8.91 -6.78
C VAL A 66 2.05 8.13 -6.68
N ILE A 67 1.37 7.99 -7.80
CA ILE A 67 0.15 7.20 -7.93
C ILE A 67 0.51 5.92 -8.68
N LEU A 68 0.16 4.79 -8.10
CA LEU A 68 0.24 3.47 -8.71
C LEU A 68 -1.19 3.02 -9.01
N ASP A 69 -1.45 2.65 -10.25
CA ASP A 69 -2.68 1.99 -10.68
C ASP A 69 -2.32 0.55 -11.01
N GLU A 70 -2.69 -0.38 -10.13
CA GLU A 70 -2.33 -1.79 -10.26
C GLU A 70 -3.07 -2.46 -11.42
N THR A 71 -4.27 -1.99 -11.76
CA THR A 71 -5.07 -2.56 -12.85
C THR A 71 -4.52 -2.20 -14.22
N GLN A 72 -3.97 -1.00 -14.35
CA GLN A 72 -3.39 -0.50 -15.58
C GLN A 72 -1.87 -0.68 -15.65
N ASN A 73 -1.25 -1.18 -14.59
CA ASN A 73 0.21 -1.21 -14.42
C ASN A 73 0.84 0.15 -14.75
N LYS A 74 0.20 1.21 -14.28
CA LYS A 74 0.55 2.59 -14.60
C LYS A 74 1.06 3.30 -13.35
N TYR A 75 2.14 4.05 -13.53
CA TYR A 75 2.78 4.84 -12.49
C TYR A 75 2.83 6.29 -12.92
N VAL A 76 2.33 7.18 -12.09
CA VAL A 76 2.32 8.61 -12.35
C VAL A 76 3.02 9.34 -11.23
N VAL A 77 4.02 10.15 -11.56
CA VAL A 77 4.64 11.08 -10.60
C VAL A 77 4.03 12.46 -10.81
N ILE A 78 3.52 13.04 -9.73
CA ILE A 78 2.94 14.39 -9.69
C ILE A 78 3.94 15.32 -9.01
N MET A 79 4.39 16.36 -9.73
CA MET A 79 5.30 17.38 -9.27
C MET A 79 4.51 18.66 -8.97
N SER A 80 4.04 18.78 -7.72
CA SER A 80 3.08 19.83 -7.34
C SER A 80 3.65 21.24 -7.49
N ALA A 81 4.91 21.45 -7.11
CA ALA A 81 5.55 22.75 -7.22
C ALA A 81 5.65 23.29 -8.66
N ARG A 82 5.67 22.40 -9.65
CA ARG A 82 5.78 22.74 -11.06
C ARG A 82 4.46 22.63 -11.83
N ARG A 83 3.42 22.14 -11.18
CA ARG A 83 2.13 21.78 -11.81
C ARG A 83 2.34 20.88 -13.03
N MET A 84 3.19 19.88 -12.88
CA MET A 84 3.54 18.91 -13.93
C MET A 84 3.32 17.49 -13.43
N TYR A 85 3.14 16.58 -14.37
CA TYR A 85 3.14 15.16 -14.09
C TYR A 85 3.92 14.39 -15.14
N MET A 86 4.39 13.20 -14.82
CA MET A 86 5.02 12.31 -15.79
C MET A 86 4.56 10.87 -15.56
N ASP A 87 4.44 10.10 -16.63
CA ASP A 87 4.35 8.66 -16.55
C ASP A 87 5.74 8.13 -16.16
N ALA A 88 5.82 7.47 -15.01
CA ALA A 88 7.09 6.93 -14.54
C ALA A 88 7.29 5.51 -15.05
N PRO A 89 8.49 5.14 -15.51
CA PRO A 89 8.84 3.75 -15.74
C PRO A 89 8.68 2.92 -14.47
N SER A 90 8.28 1.65 -14.60
CA SER A 90 8.06 0.74 -13.45
C SER A 90 9.29 0.64 -12.53
N MET A 91 10.50 0.75 -13.10
CA MET A 91 11.73 0.76 -12.32
C MET A 91 11.85 1.92 -11.32
N MET A 92 11.24 3.07 -11.61
CA MET A 92 11.22 4.23 -10.70
C MET A 92 10.20 4.08 -9.58
N ALA A 93 9.12 3.35 -9.83
CA ALA A 93 8.07 3.10 -8.84
C ALA A 93 8.40 1.93 -7.91
N ARG A 94 9.27 1.01 -8.32
CA ARG A 94 9.67 -0.16 -7.54
C ARG A 94 10.05 0.13 -6.08
N PRO A 95 10.92 1.09 -5.76
CA PRO A 95 11.29 1.36 -4.37
C PRO A 95 10.11 1.74 -3.46
N LEU A 96 8.99 2.19 -4.06
CA LEU A 96 7.75 2.50 -3.36
C LEU A 96 6.86 1.26 -3.23
N ILE A 97 6.79 0.46 -4.29
CA ILE A 97 6.05 -0.82 -4.29
C ILE A 97 6.65 -1.77 -3.25
N ASP A 98 7.98 -1.83 -3.15
CA ASP A 98 8.69 -2.64 -2.16
C ASP A 98 8.38 -2.24 -0.70
N LYS A 99 7.79 -1.06 -0.49
CA LYS A 99 7.39 -0.57 0.84
C LYS A 99 5.93 -0.77 1.16
N TYR A 100 5.12 -1.06 0.16
CA TYR A 100 3.71 -1.34 0.33
C TYR A 100 3.30 -2.48 -0.60
N TRP A 101 2.84 -3.57 -0.04
CA TRP A 101 2.33 -4.70 -0.80
C TRP A 101 1.28 -5.45 0.01
N ARG A 102 0.37 -6.08 -0.71
CA ARG A 102 -0.73 -6.84 -0.18
C ARG A 102 -0.44 -8.32 -0.22
N VAL A 103 -1.08 -9.04 0.66
CA VAL A 103 -1.06 -10.49 0.70
C VAL A 103 -2.49 -11.01 0.52
N GLU A 104 -2.64 -12.11 -0.19
CA GLU A 104 -3.92 -12.78 -0.33
C GLU A 104 -4.29 -13.51 0.96
N ASP A 105 -3.32 -14.25 1.53
CA ASP A 105 -3.47 -14.93 2.81
C ASP A 105 -2.50 -14.34 3.85
N VAL A 106 -3.07 -13.75 4.89
CA VAL A 106 -2.29 -13.18 6.00
C VAL A 106 -1.54 -14.24 6.80
N ASN A 107 -1.94 -15.52 6.70
CA ASN A 107 -1.29 -16.64 7.35
C ASN A 107 -0.20 -17.30 6.52
N ASP A 108 -0.10 -16.94 5.23
CA ASP A 108 0.91 -17.40 4.29
C ASP A 108 1.42 -16.28 3.38
N ALA A 109 2.09 -15.31 3.97
CA ALA A 109 2.68 -14.18 3.25
C ALA A 109 4.05 -14.50 2.60
N CYS A 110 4.65 -15.64 2.90
CA CYS A 110 5.98 -16.00 2.37
C CYS A 110 6.06 -16.02 0.84
N PRO A 111 5.09 -16.60 0.10
CA PRO A 111 5.09 -16.57 -1.36
C PRO A 111 5.03 -15.15 -1.93
N ALA A 112 4.19 -14.28 -1.35
CA ALA A 112 4.06 -12.89 -1.77
C ALA A 112 5.36 -12.11 -1.51
N TRP A 113 5.98 -12.30 -0.34
CA TRP A 113 7.28 -11.69 -0.02
C TRP A 113 8.38 -12.17 -0.95
N LYS A 114 8.45 -13.48 -1.21
CA LYS A 114 9.39 -14.04 -2.17
C LYS A 114 9.20 -13.43 -3.56
N LYS A 115 7.97 -13.37 -4.06
CA LYS A 115 7.65 -12.77 -5.36
C LYS A 115 8.11 -11.31 -5.44
N MET A 116 7.87 -10.53 -4.40
CA MET A 116 8.31 -9.13 -4.32
C MET A 116 9.84 -9.04 -4.32
N ALA A 117 10.52 -9.87 -3.53
CA ALA A 117 11.99 -9.92 -3.49
C ALA A 117 12.61 -10.34 -4.82
N ASP A 118 12.02 -11.35 -5.49
CA ASP A 118 12.47 -11.82 -6.81
C ASP A 118 12.32 -10.74 -7.90
N GLN A 119 11.37 -9.82 -7.72
CA GLN A 119 11.18 -8.68 -8.62
C GLN A 119 12.10 -7.50 -8.29
N SER A 120 12.74 -7.50 -7.12
CA SER A 120 13.73 -6.49 -6.72
C SER A 120 15.11 -6.84 -7.27
N ASN A 121 15.99 -5.83 -7.33
CA ASN A 121 17.40 -6.05 -7.72
C ASN A 121 18.20 -6.82 -6.64
N HIS A 122 17.55 -7.37 -5.63
CA HIS A 122 18.14 -8.05 -4.49
C HIS A 122 17.60 -9.46 -4.29
N ALA A 123 16.94 -10.02 -5.30
CA ALA A 123 16.35 -11.37 -5.24
C ALA A 123 17.36 -12.46 -4.84
N GLU A 124 18.58 -12.36 -5.34
CA GLU A 124 19.66 -13.32 -5.06
C GLU A 124 20.16 -13.30 -3.61
N ASN A 125 19.80 -12.28 -2.84
CA ASN A 125 20.29 -12.11 -1.47
C ASN A 125 19.46 -12.85 -0.43
N TRP A 126 18.25 -13.30 -0.76
CA TRP A 126 17.37 -13.96 0.20
C TRP A 126 17.47 -15.48 0.15
N GLY A 127 17.50 -16.11 1.33
CA GLY A 127 17.64 -17.56 1.50
C GLY A 127 16.35 -18.25 1.95
N SER A 128 15.64 -17.70 2.92
CA SER A 128 14.42 -18.30 3.45
C SER A 128 13.44 -17.25 3.97
N TYR A 129 12.17 -17.65 4.05
CA TYR A 129 11.08 -16.89 4.64
C TYR A 129 10.28 -17.79 5.55
N THR A 130 9.97 -17.32 6.77
CA THR A 130 9.31 -18.12 7.80
C THR A 130 8.27 -17.28 8.54
N LYS A 131 7.10 -17.86 8.79
CA LYS A 131 6.11 -17.29 9.70
C LYS A 131 6.61 -17.42 11.14
N ILE A 132 6.65 -16.32 11.87
CA ILE A 132 7.05 -16.29 13.29
C ILE A 132 5.83 -16.49 14.19
N GLY A 133 4.72 -15.82 13.90
CA GLY A 133 3.50 -15.91 14.68
C GLY A 133 2.71 -14.62 14.72
N SER A 134 1.78 -14.54 15.66
CA SER A 134 0.96 -13.34 15.87
C SER A 134 1.75 -12.30 16.64
N ASP A 135 1.52 -11.01 16.31
CA ASP A 135 2.13 -9.86 16.97
C ASP A 135 1.14 -8.68 16.95
N THR A 136 1.51 -7.57 17.58
CA THR A 136 0.70 -6.35 17.60
C THR A 136 1.57 -5.15 17.22
N VAL A 137 1.10 -4.35 16.26
CA VAL A 137 1.76 -3.11 15.84
C VAL A 137 0.76 -1.96 15.96
N ASN A 138 1.06 -0.96 16.79
CA ASN A 138 0.19 0.20 17.04
C ASN A 138 -1.27 -0.19 17.38
N GLY A 139 -1.46 -1.25 18.20
CA GLY A 139 -2.77 -1.74 18.60
C GLY A 139 -3.50 -2.58 17.53
N ARG A 140 -2.88 -2.84 16.39
CA ARG A 140 -3.43 -3.67 15.31
C ARG A 140 -2.88 -5.09 15.37
N SER A 141 -3.75 -6.07 15.19
CA SER A 141 -3.36 -7.49 15.13
C SER A 141 -2.61 -7.76 13.83
N THR A 142 -1.46 -8.38 13.94
CA THR A 142 -0.58 -8.69 12.80
C THR A 142 -0.08 -10.13 12.86
N VAL A 143 0.37 -10.63 11.71
CA VAL A 143 1.20 -11.82 11.62
C VAL A 143 2.61 -11.39 11.25
N LYS A 144 3.57 -11.79 12.07
CA LYS A 144 5.01 -11.50 11.87
C LYS A 144 5.67 -12.60 11.06
N TYR A 145 6.51 -12.19 10.12
CA TYR A 145 7.35 -13.06 9.32
C TYR A 145 8.81 -12.63 9.40
N GLU A 146 9.71 -13.60 9.28
CA GLU A 146 11.16 -13.39 9.19
C GLU A 146 11.66 -13.84 7.82
N GLY A 147 12.45 -13.01 7.17
CA GLY A 147 13.28 -13.36 6.04
C GLY A 147 14.75 -13.42 6.47
N VAL A 148 15.49 -14.42 6.00
CA VAL A 148 16.92 -14.55 6.26
C VAL A 148 17.65 -14.49 4.94
N SER A 149 18.62 -13.58 4.81
CA SER A 149 19.46 -13.47 3.63
C SER A 149 20.45 -14.64 3.54
N LYS A 150 21.05 -14.86 2.36
CA LYS A 150 22.14 -15.85 2.20
C LYS A 150 23.37 -15.54 3.05
N LYS A 151 23.48 -14.30 3.53
CA LYS A 151 24.56 -13.87 4.46
C LYS A 151 24.17 -14.00 5.93
N GLY A 152 22.94 -14.43 6.21
CA GLY A 152 22.42 -14.55 7.57
C GLY A 152 21.77 -13.28 8.13
N ASP A 153 21.68 -12.19 7.37
CA ASP A 153 20.99 -10.98 7.80
C ASP A 153 19.50 -11.24 7.88
N LYS A 154 18.85 -10.69 8.90
CA LYS A 154 17.43 -10.86 9.14
C LYS A 154 16.65 -9.60 8.81
N ALA A 155 15.46 -9.81 8.24
CA ALA A 155 14.45 -8.78 8.08
C ALA A 155 13.11 -9.32 8.55
N HIS A 156 12.24 -8.42 9.02
CA HIS A 156 10.90 -8.81 9.43
C HIS A 156 9.87 -7.96 8.72
N ILE A 157 8.70 -8.56 8.55
CA ILE A 157 7.50 -7.87 8.11
C ILE A 157 6.34 -8.19 9.05
N TRP A 158 5.44 -7.24 9.20
CA TRP A 158 4.19 -7.40 9.95
C TRP A 158 3.02 -7.15 9.01
N VAL A 159 2.26 -8.19 8.79
CA VAL A 159 1.06 -8.17 7.93
C VAL A 159 -0.15 -7.93 8.81
N ASP A 160 -0.88 -6.87 8.54
CA ASP A 160 -2.13 -6.55 9.23
C ASP A 160 -3.21 -7.57 8.86
N THR A 161 -3.87 -8.15 9.89
CA THR A 161 -4.85 -9.23 9.68
C THR A 161 -6.16 -8.77 9.06
N LYS A 162 -6.45 -7.47 9.08
CA LYS A 162 -7.67 -6.89 8.54
C LYS A 162 -7.45 -6.24 7.18
N LEU A 163 -6.34 -5.52 7.02
CA LEU A 163 -6.01 -4.82 5.78
C LEU A 163 -5.34 -5.71 4.74
N HIS A 164 -4.83 -6.88 5.15
CA HIS A 164 -4.08 -7.79 4.28
C HIS A 164 -2.89 -7.11 3.59
N CYS A 165 -2.26 -6.18 4.28
CA CYS A 165 -1.06 -5.50 3.78
C CYS A 165 0.03 -5.44 4.85
N VAL A 166 1.27 -5.24 4.40
CA VAL A 166 2.40 -5.02 5.29
C VAL A 166 2.31 -3.62 5.88
N ILE A 167 2.25 -3.53 7.21
CA ILE A 167 2.18 -2.25 7.93
C ILE A 167 3.48 -1.90 8.65
N LYS A 168 4.41 -2.83 8.73
CA LYS A 168 5.74 -2.57 9.28
C LYS A 168 6.76 -3.49 8.64
N THR A 169 7.93 -2.96 8.39
CA THR A 169 9.14 -3.72 8.01
C THR A 169 10.29 -3.29 8.90
N ASP A 170 11.20 -4.19 9.20
CA ASP A 170 12.52 -3.87 9.73
C ASP A 170 13.62 -4.66 9.01
N GLN A 171 14.83 -4.19 9.11
CA GLN A 171 16.01 -4.82 8.53
C GLN A 171 17.13 -4.85 9.57
N ALA A 172 18.01 -5.83 9.49
CA ALA A 172 19.18 -5.97 10.37
C ALA A 172 20.04 -4.69 10.45
N THR A 173 20.04 -3.88 9.39
CA THR A 173 20.75 -2.61 9.31
C THR A 173 20.05 -1.45 10.03
N GLY A 174 18.91 -1.72 10.72
CA GLY A 174 18.09 -0.71 11.40
C GLY A 174 17.20 0.11 10.47
N GLY A 175 17.09 -0.26 9.18
CA GLY A 175 16.14 0.36 8.23
C GLY A 175 14.76 -0.28 8.33
N GLY A 176 13.78 0.36 7.71
CA GLY A 176 12.40 -0.14 7.64
C GLY A 176 11.40 0.99 7.59
N ILE A 177 10.13 0.62 7.47
CA ILE A 177 9.01 1.56 7.54
C ILE A 177 7.96 1.05 8.52
N GLU A 178 7.14 1.96 9.01
CA GLU A 178 5.97 1.65 9.82
C GLU A 178 4.82 2.56 9.40
N LEU A 179 3.65 1.98 9.16
CA LEU A 179 2.42 2.73 8.94
C LEU A 179 1.81 3.07 10.30
N ARG A 180 1.57 4.35 10.53
CA ARG A 180 0.93 4.87 11.75
C ARG A 180 -0.35 5.61 11.42
N ASN A 181 -1.16 5.86 12.42
CA ASN A 181 -2.42 6.61 12.29
C ASN A 181 -3.29 6.08 11.14
N ILE A 182 -3.38 4.76 11.01
CA ILE A 182 -4.16 4.10 9.97
C ILE A 182 -5.63 4.43 10.16
N GLN A 183 -6.25 5.04 9.14
CA GLN A 183 -7.66 5.37 9.10
C GLN A 183 -8.32 4.56 7.99
N GLU A 184 -9.13 3.59 8.38
CA GLU A 184 -9.88 2.75 7.45
C GLU A 184 -11.10 3.48 6.92
N GLY A 185 -11.41 3.28 5.66
CA GLY A 185 -12.58 3.83 4.98
C GLY A 185 -12.30 4.30 3.57
N PRO A 186 -13.36 4.69 2.84
CA PRO A 186 -13.24 5.13 1.46
C PRO A 186 -12.29 6.32 1.31
N GLN A 187 -11.47 6.28 0.28
CA GLN A 187 -10.55 7.36 -0.06
C GLN A 187 -11.13 8.21 -1.21
N PRO A 188 -11.04 9.54 -1.16
CA PRO A 188 -11.51 10.40 -2.24
C PRO A 188 -10.86 10.04 -3.58
N ALA A 189 -11.66 9.81 -4.62
CA ALA A 189 -11.17 9.45 -5.96
C ALA A 189 -10.18 10.48 -6.52
N SER A 190 -10.38 11.76 -6.22
CA SER A 190 -9.50 12.86 -6.65
C SER A 190 -8.05 12.73 -6.16
N LEU A 191 -7.77 11.95 -5.12
CA LEU A 191 -6.42 11.66 -4.69
C LEU A 191 -5.64 10.82 -5.72
N PHE A 192 -6.35 10.05 -6.54
CA PHE A 192 -5.78 9.13 -7.51
C PHE A 192 -5.89 9.64 -8.95
N GLU A 193 -6.15 10.93 -9.11
CA GLU A 193 -6.27 11.61 -10.40
C GLU A 193 -5.15 12.64 -10.57
N ILE A 194 -4.84 12.94 -11.83
CA ILE A 194 -3.94 14.05 -12.15
C ILE A 194 -4.73 15.34 -11.94
N PRO A 195 -4.23 16.28 -11.11
CA PRO A 195 -4.96 17.51 -10.84
C PRO A 195 -5.15 18.33 -12.12
N SER A 196 -6.29 19.02 -12.24
CA SER A 196 -6.58 19.88 -13.39
C SER A 196 -5.52 20.98 -13.57
N GLY A 197 -5.18 21.26 -14.82
CA GLY A 197 -4.18 22.29 -15.16
C GLY A 197 -2.72 21.84 -14.95
N TYR A 198 -2.46 20.55 -14.76
CA TYR A 198 -1.11 20.00 -14.78
C TYR A 198 -0.71 19.61 -16.20
N THR A 199 0.54 19.92 -16.57
CA THR A 199 1.09 19.64 -17.90
C THR A 199 1.93 18.36 -17.84
N LYS A 200 1.81 17.51 -18.86
CA LYS A 200 2.64 16.31 -18.97
C LYS A 200 4.08 16.70 -19.26
N PHE A 201 4.99 16.19 -18.44
CA PHE A 201 6.44 16.27 -18.67
C PHE A 201 6.90 15.06 -19.47
N ASP A 202 7.49 15.30 -20.64
CA ASP A 202 8.03 14.26 -21.52
C ASP A 202 9.57 14.24 -21.43
N MET A 203 10.08 13.21 -20.73
CA MET A 203 11.54 13.02 -20.61
C MET A 203 12.18 12.68 -21.96
N GLY A 204 11.49 11.99 -22.87
CA GLY A 204 12.01 11.63 -24.19
C GLY A 204 12.27 12.84 -25.06
N ALA A 205 11.40 13.84 -25.00
CA ALA A 205 11.58 15.10 -25.75
C ALA A 205 12.77 15.93 -25.23
N MET A 206 13.18 15.77 -23.98
CA MET A 206 14.38 16.46 -23.46
C MET A 206 15.69 15.77 -23.89
N MET A 207 15.71 14.44 -23.97
CA MET A 207 16.91 13.69 -24.39
C MET A 207 17.23 13.91 -25.88
N GLN A 208 16.24 14.27 -26.72
CA GLN A 208 16.44 14.54 -28.14
C GLN A 208 16.96 15.96 -28.43
N ARG A 209 17.02 16.84 -27.45
CA ARG A 209 17.47 18.23 -27.59
C ARG A 209 18.91 18.47 -27.11
N GLN A 210 19.62 17.43 -26.69
CA GLN A 210 21.06 17.44 -26.39
C GLN A 210 21.83 16.76 -27.50
#